data_952b2e940fb408bec76f2bb76d0d0a7e
#
_entry.id   952b2e940fb408bec76f2bb76d0d0a7e
#
_cell.length_a   1.000
_cell.length_b   1.000
_cell.length_c   1.000
_cell.angle_alpha   90.00
_cell.angle_beta   90.00
_cell.angle_gamma   90.00
#
_symmetry.space_group_name_H-M   'P 1'
#
loop_
_entity.id
_entity.type
_entity.pdbx_description
1 polymer ?
#
loop_
_entity_poly.entity_id
_entity_poly.type
_entity_poly.pdbx_seq_one_letter_code
_entity_poly.pdbx_strand_id
1 'polypeptide(L)'
;MFIVIEGLDGSGKSTQLQMLREYLQIRNIPYEYVHFPRTDSPFFGELIARFLRGDLGSNDTVDPYLVALLYAGDRRDAAPTIRHWLKEGKMVVADRYVFSNIAYQCAKIDDIHLKNDLKNWILKLEYEYFGIPAPDLNIFLDVPMHFVEKNLSAARIGDDRNYLKGNTDIHEEDLNFQRKVRDTYLWIVQSEPTMRVIPCYDENEMLPAEKVFDKLKNEIGL
;
A
#
# COMPACT_ATOMS: atom_id res chain seq x y z
N MET A 1 -16.52 -5.93 -6.80
CA MET A 1 -15.41 -5.05 -7.23
C MET A 1 -14.38 -4.97 -6.12
N PHE A 2 -13.11 -5.15 -6.44
CA PHE A 2 -11.99 -5.08 -5.49
C PHE A 2 -11.03 -3.96 -5.89
N ILE A 3 -10.91 -2.92 -5.06
CA ILE A 3 -10.12 -1.72 -5.32
C ILE A 3 -9.02 -1.61 -4.26
N VAL A 4 -7.84 -1.24 -4.70
CA VAL A 4 -6.69 -0.99 -3.83
C VAL A 4 -6.23 0.46 -3.98
N ILE A 5 -6.00 1.12 -2.86
CA ILE A 5 -5.37 2.44 -2.82
C ILE A 5 -3.93 2.29 -2.33
N GLU A 6 -3.01 2.67 -3.20
CA GLU A 6 -1.57 2.61 -3.00
C GLU A 6 -0.99 4.02 -2.83
N GLY A 7 0.15 4.15 -2.19
CA GLY A 7 0.83 5.43 -2.02
C GLY A 7 1.92 5.37 -0.96
N LEU A 8 2.75 6.39 -0.89
CA LEU A 8 3.81 6.51 0.10
C LEU A 8 3.26 6.68 1.53
N ASP A 9 4.10 6.47 2.51
CA ASP A 9 3.81 6.92 3.87
C ASP A 9 3.71 8.44 3.87
N GLY A 10 2.73 8.99 4.58
CA GLY A 10 2.48 10.43 4.56
C GLY A 10 1.84 11.00 3.28
N SER A 11 1.44 10.17 2.30
CA SER A 11 0.83 10.64 1.04
C SER A 11 -0.64 11.12 1.17
N GLY A 12 -1.25 11.03 2.36
CA GLY A 12 -2.66 11.39 2.53
C GLY A 12 -3.66 10.29 2.16
N LYS A 13 -3.22 9.05 1.98
CA LYS A 13 -4.11 7.89 1.70
C LYS A 13 -5.26 7.79 2.68
N SER A 14 -4.99 7.88 3.98
CA SER A 14 -6.00 7.74 5.03
C SER A 14 -7.14 8.73 4.87
N THR A 15 -6.85 9.98 4.47
CA THR A 15 -7.85 11.01 4.17
C THR A 15 -8.73 10.59 3.00
N GLN A 16 -8.14 10.12 1.90
CA GLN A 16 -8.89 9.70 0.71
C GLN A 16 -9.73 8.43 0.98
N LEU A 17 -9.18 7.49 1.73
CA LEU A 17 -9.90 6.29 2.16
C LEU A 17 -11.07 6.61 3.10
N GLN A 18 -10.89 7.56 4.01
CA GLN A 18 -11.99 8.04 4.86
C GLN A 18 -13.11 8.64 4.02
N MET A 19 -12.77 9.58 3.11
CA MET A 19 -13.74 10.21 2.21
C MET A 19 -14.46 9.17 1.34
N LEU A 20 -13.75 8.16 0.83
CA LEU A 20 -14.34 7.09 0.04
C LEU A 20 -15.33 6.27 0.87
N ARG A 21 -14.96 5.88 2.09
CA ARG A 21 -15.85 5.12 2.98
C ARG A 21 -17.09 5.89 3.34
N GLU A 22 -16.98 7.17 3.66
CA GLU A 22 -18.11 8.07 3.95
C GLU A 22 -19.04 8.21 2.72
N TYR A 23 -18.45 8.37 1.52
CA TYR A 23 -19.21 8.43 0.27
C TYR A 23 -20.00 7.14 0.01
N LEU A 24 -19.36 5.97 0.13
CA LEU A 24 -20.01 4.67 -0.06
C LEU A 24 -21.15 4.46 0.95
N GLN A 25 -20.94 4.87 2.21
CA GLN A 25 -21.94 4.78 3.26
C GLN A 25 -23.16 5.68 2.98
N ILE A 26 -22.95 6.94 2.59
CA ILE A 26 -24.01 7.89 2.25
C ILE A 26 -24.83 7.39 1.04
N ARG A 27 -24.17 6.74 0.08
CA ARG A 27 -24.81 6.17 -1.13
C ARG A 27 -25.42 4.80 -0.91
N ASN A 28 -25.32 4.24 0.31
CA ASN A 28 -25.76 2.89 0.63
C ASN A 28 -25.17 1.81 -0.28
N ILE A 29 -23.89 2.00 -0.69
CA ILE A 29 -23.13 1.00 -1.44
C ILE A 29 -22.50 0.03 -0.44
N PRO A 30 -22.85 -1.27 -0.47
CA PRO A 30 -22.25 -2.25 0.43
C PRO A 30 -20.74 -2.37 0.19
N TYR A 31 -19.94 -2.17 1.23
CA TYR A 31 -18.49 -2.28 1.13
C TYR A 31 -17.89 -2.89 2.38
N GLU A 32 -16.67 -3.40 2.22
CA GLU A 32 -15.77 -3.81 3.31
C GLU A 32 -14.41 -3.16 3.12
N TYR A 33 -13.74 -2.92 4.23
CA TYR A 33 -12.42 -2.27 4.25
C TYR A 33 -11.38 -3.18 4.90
N VAL A 34 -10.21 -3.23 4.33
CA VAL A 34 -9.05 -3.91 4.91
C VAL A 34 -7.78 -3.08 4.71
N HIS A 35 -6.96 -3.02 5.74
CA HIS A 35 -5.63 -2.40 5.68
C HIS A 35 -4.54 -3.48 5.71
N PHE A 36 -3.50 -3.31 4.90
CA PHE A 36 -2.29 -4.10 4.95
C PHE A 36 -1.06 -3.22 5.23
N PRO A 37 -0.14 -3.70 6.08
CA PRO A 37 -0.19 -4.98 6.78
C PRO A 37 -1.16 -4.98 7.96
N ARG A 38 -1.72 -6.14 8.28
CA ARG A 38 -2.54 -6.36 9.48
C ARG A 38 -1.63 -6.70 10.67
N THR A 39 -0.97 -5.69 11.20
CA THR A 39 0.07 -5.84 12.25
C THR A 39 -0.41 -6.53 13.53
N ASP A 40 -1.72 -6.57 13.77
CA ASP A 40 -2.34 -7.25 14.90
C ASP A 40 -2.72 -8.71 14.59
N SER A 41 -2.56 -9.16 13.33
CA SER A 41 -2.85 -10.55 12.96
C SER A 41 -1.78 -11.50 13.50
N PRO A 42 -2.18 -12.73 13.92
CA PRO A 42 -1.23 -13.72 14.41
C PRO A 42 -0.14 -14.07 13.38
N PHE A 43 1.03 -14.42 13.86
CA PHE A 43 2.19 -14.89 13.09
C PHE A 43 2.73 -13.84 12.11
N PHE A 44 2.12 -13.67 10.93
CA PHE A 44 2.65 -12.76 9.91
C PHE A 44 2.58 -11.30 10.34
N GLY A 45 1.46 -10.84 10.89
CA GLY A 45 1.32 -9.47 11.38
C GLY A 45 2.30 -9.16 12.50
N GLU A 46 2.48 -10.09 13.45
CA GLU A 46 3.47 -9.96 14.51
C GLU A 46 4.90 -9.83 13.95
N LEU A 47 5.30 -10.68 13.00
CA LEU A 47 6.63 -10.63 12.39
C LEU A 47 6.84 -9.36 11.59
N ILE A 48 5.81 -8.89 10.85
CA ILE A 48 5.87 -7.61 10.13
C ILE A 48 6.04 -6.46 11.12
N ALA A 49 5.27 -6.44 12.22
CA ALA A 49 5.41 -5.42 13.25
C ALA A 49 6.82 -5.39 13.86
N ARG A 50 7.44 -6.56 14.09
CA ARG A 50 8.83 -6.68 14.54
C ARG A 50 9.82 -6.16 13.50
N PHE A 51 9.59 -6.47 12.22
CA PHE A 51 10.43 -5.96 11.13
C PHE A 51 10.35 -4.42 11.06
N LEU A 52 9.15 -3.85 11.08
CA LEU A 52 8.95 -2.40 10.99
C LEU A 52 9.57 -1.63 12.17
N ARG A 53 9.64 -2.25 13.36
CA ARG A 53 10.36 -1.69 14.51
C ARG A 53 11.89 -1.84 14.43
N GLY A 54 12.42 -2.56 13.43
CA GLY A 54 13.84 -2.87 13.32
C GLY A 54 14.32 -4.05 14.19
N ASP A 55 13.40 -4.77 14.88
CA ASP A 55 13.75 -5.91 15.74
C ASP A 55 14.42 -7.07 14.98
N LEU A 56 14.24 -7.16 13.68
CA LEU A 56 14.80 -8.20 12.81
C LEU A 56 16.01 -7.73 11.97
N GLY A 57 16.40 -6.47 12.12
CA GLY A 57 17.44 -5.81 11.33
C GLY A 57 16.95 -4.54 10.65
N SER A 58 17.84 -3.80 10.04
CA SER A 58 17.49 -2.58 9.30
C SER A 58 16.86 -2.91 7.95
N ASN A 59 16.22 -1.91 7.35
CA ASN A 59 15.62 -2.04 6.02
C ASN A 59 16.60 -2.54 4.94
N ASP A 60 17.89 -2.21 5.07
CA ASP A 60 18.93 -2.57 4.10
C ASP A 60 19.57 -3.93 4.36
N THR A 61 19.45 -4.46 5.59
CA THR A 61 20.12 -5.72 5.99
C THR A 61 19.25 -6.95 5.88
N VAL A 62 17.92 -6.79 5.92
CA VAL A 62 16.99 -7.91 5.78
C VAL A 62 16.72 -8.17 4.30
N ASP A 63 16.92 -9.43 3.88
CA ASP A 63 16.72 -9.84 2.50
C ASP A 63 15.30 -9.50 2.00
N PRO A 64 15.15 -8.83 0.84
CA PRO A 64 13.86 -8.38 0.34
C PRO A 64 12.90 -9.52 0.00
N TYR A 65 13.37 -10.72 -0.37
CA TYR A 65 12.51 -11.88 -0.59
C TYR A 65 11.89 -12.37 0.71
N LEU A 66 12.65 -12.37 1.82
CA LEU A 66 12.12 -12.77 3.13
C LEU A 66 11.06 -11.76 3.63
N VAL A 67 11.30 -10.48 3.46
CA VAL A 67 10.33 -9.44 3.82
C VAL A 67 9.09 -9.56 2.93
N ALA A 68 9.27 -9.74 1.62
CA ALA A 68 8.17 -9.95 0.69
C ALA A 68 7.30 -11.15 1.06
N LEU A 69 7.92 -12.25 1.50
CA LEU A 69 7.21 -13.45 1.94
C LEU A 69 6.34 -13.19 3.19
N LEU A 70 6.82 -12.39 4.15
CA LEU A 70 6.03 -12.04 5.35
C LEU A 70 4.76 -11.27 4.96
N TYR A 71 4.90 -10.24 4.12
CA TYR A 71 3.74 -9.46 3.64
C TYR A 71 2.78 -10.29 2.77
N ALA A 72 3.31 -11.20 1.94
CA ALA A 72 2.51 -12.12 1.15
C ALA A 72 1.73 -13.11 2.03
N GLY A 73 2.34 -13.59 3.12
CA GLY A 73 1.69 -14.45 4.11
C GLY A 73 0.52 -13.77 4.79
N ASP A 74 0.64 -12.50 5.16
CA ASP A 74 -0.45 -11.72 5.75
C ASP A 74 -1.65 -11.60 4.79
N ARG A 75 -1.39 -11.34 3.51
CA ARG A 75 -2.46 -11.29 2.48
C ARG A 75 -3.09 -12.65 2.23
N ARG A 76 -2.29 -13.72 2.23
CA ARG A 76 -2.81 -15.09 2.11
C ARG A 76 -3.79 -15.42 3.23
N ASP A 77 -3.49 -15.04 4.46
CA ASP A 77 -4.37 -15.26 5.61
C ASP A 77 -5.68 -14.47 5.50
N ALA A 78 -5.63 -13.26 4.92
CA ALA A 78 -6.82 -12.45 4.68
C ALA A 78 -7.65 -12.91 3.46
N ALA A 79 -7.06 -13.65 2.53
CA ALA A 79 -7.68 -13.99 1.25
C ALA A 79 -9.04 -14.70 1.35
N PRO A 80 -9.29 -15.64 2.27
CA PRO A 80 -10.62 -16.24 2.43
C PRO A 80 -11.71 -15.21 2.78
N THR A 81 -11.41 -14.26 3.65
CA THR A 81 -12.33 -13.19 4.06
C THR A 81 -12.64 -12.25 2.88
N ILE A 82 -11.61 -11.83 2.14
CA ILE A 82 -11.79 -10.99 0.94
C ILE A 82 -12.67 -11.69 -0.10
N ARG A 83 -12.42 -12.99 -0.37
CA ARG A 83 -13.24 -13.78 -1.29
C ARG A 83 -14.70 -13.88 -0.83
N HIS A 84 -14.92 -14.02 0.46
CA HIS A 84 -16.27 -14.06 1.03
C HIS A 84 -17.00 -12.74 0.77
N TRP A 85 -16.41 -11.60 1.06
CA TRP A 85 -16.98 -10.29 0.81
C TRP A 85 -17.31 -10.05 -0.67
N LEU A 86 -16.38 -10.42 -1.56
CA LEU A 86 -16.59 -10.32 -3.01
C LEU A 86 -17.75 -11.21 -3.48
N LYS A 87 -17.89 -12.43 -2.91
CA LYS A 87 -18.99 -13.35 -3.22
C LYS A 87 -20.34 -12.83 -2.74
N GLU A 88 -20.36 -12.04 -1.66
CA GLU A 88 -21.56 -11.34 -1.18
C GLU A 88 -21.92 -10.12 -2.05
N GLY A 89 -21.16 -9.82 -3.10
CA GLY A 89 -21.39 -8.68 -3.99
C GLY A 89 -20.95 -7.34 -3.40
N LYS A 90 -20.23 -7.33 -2.30
CA LYS A 90 -19.70 -6.11 -1.68
C LYS A 90 -18.53 -5.55 -2.47
N MET A 91 -18.37 -4.23 -2.43
CA MET A 91 -17.13 -3.57 -2.83
C MET A 91 -16.07 -3.82 -1.74
N VAL A 92 -14.89 -4.30 -2.12
CA VAL A 92 -13.76 -4.41 -1.20
C VAL A 92 -12.80 -3.26 -1.48
N VAL A 93 -12.48 -2.50 -0.44
CA VAL A 93 -11.52 -1.39 -0.48
C VAL A 93 -10.33 -1.78 0.38
N ALA A 94 -9.16 -1.90 -0.22
CA ALA A 94 -7.92 -2.18 0.51
C ALA A 94 -7.01 -0.94 0.54
N ASP A 95 -6.46 -0.65 1.73
CA ASP A 95 -5.33 0.25 1.90
C ASP A 95 -4.05 -0.57 1.77
N ARG A 96 -3.34 -0.41 0.67
CA ARG A 96 -2.19 -1.22 0.24
C ARG A 96 -2.56 -2.66 -0.10
N TYR A 97 -1.77 -3.26 -1.01
CA TYR A 97 -1.86 -4.68 -1.35
C TYR A 97 -0.53 -5.18 -1.94
N VAL A 98 -0.59 -5.96 -3.03
CA VAL A 98 0.59 -6.59 -3.64
C VAL A 98 1.59 -5.56 -4.19
N PHE A 99 1.10 -4.47 -4.80
CA PHE A 99 1.99 -3.46 -5.37
C PHE A 99 2.76 -2.65 -4.32
N SER A 100 2.24 -2.50 -3.10
CA SER A 100 3.03 -1.99 -1.98
C SER A 100 4.21 -2.92 -1.67
N ASN A 101 4.00 -4.24 -1.63
CA ASN A 101 5.07 -5.20 -1.41
C ASN A 101 6.16 -5.07 -2.49
N ILE A 102 5.75 -5.05 -3.76
CA ILE A 102 6.68 -4.87 -4.89
C ILE A 102 7.41 -3.52 -4.77
N ALA A 103 6.68 -2.42 -4.53
CA ALA A 103 7.29 -1.09 -4.50
C ALA A 103 8.36 -0.95 -3.42
N TYR A 104 8.06 -1.42 -2.19
CA TYR A 104 8.98 -1.30 -1.06
C TYR A 104 10.16 -2.29 -1.15
N GLN A 105 9.95 -3.52 -1.59
CA GLN A 105 11.04 -4.48 -1.68
C GLN A 105 11.94 -4.24 -2.90
N CYS A 106 11.37 -3.92 -4.05
CA CYS A 106 12.14 -3.59 -5.25
C CYS A 106 12.89 -2.25 -5.15
N ALA A 107 12.44 -1.30 -4.31
CA ALA A 107 13.16 -0.06 -4.04
C ALA A 107 14.55 -0.27 -3.40
N LYS A 108 14.78 -1.43 -2.80
CA LYS A 108 16.07 -1.83 -2.19
C LYS A 108 17.11 -2.30 -3.22
N ILE A 109 16.69 -2.53 -4.47
CA ILE A 109 17.49 -3.13 -5.53
C ILE A 109 17.71 -2.09 -6.61
N ASP A 110 18.97 -1.77 -6.92
CA ASP A 110 19.31 -0.83 -7.98
C ASP A 110 19.41 -1.51 -9.36
N ASP A 111 19.83 -2.79 -9.42
CA ASP A 111 19.91 -3.55 -10.67
C ASP A 111 18.52 -3.87 -11.22
N ILE A 112 18.24 -3.45 -12.45
CA ILE A 112 16.93 -3.57 -13.09
C ILE A 112 16.53 -5.02 -13.36
N HIS A 113 17.47 -5.93 -13.63
CA HIS A 113 17.19 -7.34 -13.87
C HIS A 113 16.77 -8.01 -12.56
N LEU A 114 17.54 -7.80 -11.47
CA LEU A 114 17.20 -8.30 -10.14
C LEU A 114 15.89 -7.72 -9.62
N LYS A 115 15.62 -6.43 -9.92
CA LYS A 115 14.34 -5.78 -9.60
C LYS A 115 13.17 -6.45 -10.31
N ASN A 116 13.30 -6.75 -11.60
CA ASN A 116 12.29 -7.49 -12.38
C ASN A 116 12.11 -8.93 -11.85
N ASP A 117 13.19 -9.60 -11.49
CA ASP A 117 13.14 -10.96 -10.95
C ASP A 117 12.34 -10.99 -9.64
N LEU A 118 12.60 -10.06 -8.72
CA LEU A 118 11.86 -9.96 -7.46
C LEU A 118 10.39 -9.60 -7.71
N LYS A 119 10.08 -8.62 -8.59
CA LYS A 119 8.70 -8.29 -8.96
C LYS A 119 7.95 -9.52 -9.44
N ASN A 120 8.52 -10.25 -10.41
CA ASN A 120 7.91 -11.43 -10.99
C ASN A 120 7.75 -12.57 -9.96
N TRP A 121 8.73 -12.72 -9.06
CA TRP A 121 8.65 -13.69 -7.98
C TRP A 121 7.49 -13.38 -7.03
N ILE A 122 7.33 -12.10 -6.62
CA ILE A 122 6.22 -11.67 -5.75
C ILE A 122 4.87 -11.94 -6.44
N LEU A 123 4.72 -11.56 -7.71
CA LEU A 123 3.47 -11.77 -8.45
C LEU A 123 3.12 -13.26 -8.54
N LYS A 124 4.09 -14.11 -8.86
CA LYS A 124 3.89 -15.58 -8.90
C LYS A 124 3.56 -16.15 -7.53
N LEU A 125 4.30 -15.73 -6.48
CA LEU A 125 4.04 -16.19 -5.12
C LEU A 125 2.61 -15.88 -4.70
N GLU A 126 2.17 -14.63 -4.90
CA GLU A 126 0.90 -14.17 -4.37
C GLU A 126 -0.29 -14.59 -5.22
N TYR A 127 -0.24 -14.36 -6.53
CA TYR A 127 -1.39 -14.65 -7.39
C TYR A 127 -1.46 -16.11 -7.87
N GLU A 128 -0.32 -16.74 -8.17
CA GLU A 128 -0.34 -18.12 -8.69
C GLU A 128 -0.23 -19.15 -7.57
N TYR A 129 0.76 -19.04 -6.68
CA TYR A 129 1.01 -20.06 -5.66
C TYR A 129 0.07 -19.93 -4.45
N PHE A 130 -0.11 -18.72 -3.89
CA PHE A 130 -1.07 -18.47 -2.81
C PHE A 130 -2.49 -18.27 -3.35
N GLY A 131 -2.64 -17.91 -4.61
CA GLY A 131 -3.91 -17.71 -5.28
C GLY A 131 -4.76 -16.64 -4.61
N ILE A 132 -4.19 -15.56 -4.08
CA ILE A 132 -4.97 -14.49 -3.44
C ILE A 132 -5.85 -13.77 -4.46
N PRO A 133 -6.96 -13.13 -4.06
CA PRO A 133 -7.81 -12.37 -4.98
C PRO A 133 -7.02 -11.26 -5.67
N ALA A 134 -7.12 -11.18 -7.00
CA ALA A 134 -6.55 -10.07 -7.76
C ALA A 134 -7.51 -8.88 -7.73
N PRO A 135 -7.01 -7.65 -7.49
CA PRO A 135 -7.82 -6.45 -7.57
C PRO A 135 -8.27 -6.14 -9.00
N ASP A 136 -9.48 -5.60 -9.14
CA ASP A 136 -9.96 -5.05 -10.40
C ASP A 136 -9.22 -3.75 -10.75
N LEU A 137 -8.83 -2.97 -9.73
CA LEU A 137 -8.18 -1.67 -9.89
C LEU A 137 -7.23 -1.39 -8.72
N ASN A 138 -6.01 -0.96 -9.06
CA ASN A 138 -5.02 -0.46 -8.11
C ASN A 138 -4.75 1.02 -8.44
N ILE A 139 -4.85 1.90 -7.46
CA ILE A 139 -4.70 3.35 -7.64
C ILE A 139 -3.53 3.84 -6.80
N PHE A 140 -2.49 4.30 -7.46
CA PHE A 140 -1.36 4.96 -6.80
C PHE A 140 -1.63 6.47 -6.69
N LEU A 141 -1.70 6.95 -5.46
CA LEU A 141 -1.78 8.38 -5.19
C LEU A 141 -0.36 8.96 -5.22
N ASP A 142 -0.02 9.61 -6.33
CA ASP A 142 1.26 10.25 -6.51
C ASP A 142 1.25 11.66 -5.94
N VAL A 143 2.13 11.94 -4.97
CA VAL A 143 2.24 13.20 -4.25
C VAL A 143 3.65 13.78 -4.34
N PRO A 144 3.81 15.11 -4.25
CA PRO A 144 5.14 15.72 -4.21
C PRO A 144 5.93 15.29 -2.97
N MET A 145 7.24 15.05 -3.14
CA MET A 145 8.09 14.57 -2.06
C MET A 145 8.18 15.53 -0.87
N HIS A 146 8.12 16.85 -1.09
CA HIS A 146 8.09 17.83 0.01
C HIS A 146 6.83 17.70 0.90
N PHE A 147 5.70 17.27 0.31
CA PHE A 147 4.49 16.98 1.07
C PHE A 147 4.66 15.73 1.94
N VAL A 148 5.29 14.69 1.41
CA VAL A 148 5.65 13.47 2.17
C VAL A 148 6.56 13.82 3.33
N GLU A 149 7.64 14.57 3.07
CA GLU A 149 8.60 15.02 4.08
C GLU A 149 7.95 15.79 5.21
N LYS A 150 7.09 16.77 4.88
CA LYS A 150 6.32 17.53 5.87
C LYS A 150 5.45 16.63 6.75
N ASN A 151 4.77 15.65 6.15
CA ASN A 151 3.87 14.78 6.88
C ASN A 151 4.61 13.73 7.73
N LEU A 152 5.76 13.24 7.27
CA LEU A 152 6.59 12.31 8.04
C LEU A 152 7.28 13.01 9.22
N SER A 153 7.66 14.29 9.05
CA SER A 153 8.27 15.09 10.12
C SER A 153 7.27 15.54 11.20
N ALA A 154 5.98 15.56 10.89
CA ALA A 154 4.95 15.84 11.88
C ALA A 154 4.75 14.63 12.79
N ALA A 155 4.64 14.86 14.10
CA ALA A 155 4.36 13.80 15.07
C ALA A 155 3.04 13.10 14.72
N ARG A 156 3.13 11.85 14.26
CA ARG A 156 1.97 11.05 13.88
C ARG A 156 1.52 10.23 15.09
N ILE A 157 0.36 10.55 15.61
CA ILE A 157 -0.27 9.85 16.72
C ILE A 157 -1.55 9.20 16.18
N GLY A 158 -1.68 7.88 16.37
CA GLY A 158 -2.88 7.14 15.96
C GLY A 158 -2.80 5.67 16.39
N ASP A 159 -3.95 5.03 16.51
CA ASP A 159 -4.05 3.61 16.91
C ASP A 159 -3.42 2.67 15.86
N ASP A 160 -3.34 3.10 14.61
CA ASP A 160 -2.68 2.42 13.51
C ASP A 160 -1.15 2.28 13.70
N ARG A 161 -0.57 2.96 14.70
CA ARG A 161 0.86 2.94 15.04
C ARG A 161 1.18 2.18 16.33
N ASN A 162 0.21 1.57 16.97
CA ASN A 162 0.41 0.84 18.23
C ASN A 162 1.44 -0.30 18.12
N TYR A 163 1.61 -0.86 16.91
CA TYR A 163 2.62 -1.88 16.61
C TYR A 163 4.06 -1.39 16.80
N LEU A 164 4.33 -0.07 16.75
CA LEU A 164 5.66 0.51 16.92
C LEU A 164 6.12 0.51 18.38
N LYS A 165 5.22 0.46 19.36
CA LYS A 165 5.55 0.46 20.81
C LYS A 165 6.48 1.63 21.21
N GLY A 166 6.31 2.79 20.54
CA GLY A 166 7.13 3.99 20.80
C GLY A 166 8.41 4.08 19.96
N ASN A 167 8.72 3.11 19.10
CA ASN A 167 9.80 3.20 18.11
C ASN A 167 9.35 3.92 16.85
N THR A 168 10.31 4.24 15.99
CA THR A 168 10.07 4.73 14.63
C THR A 168 9.88 3.56 13.66
N ASP A 169 9.16 3.81 12.55
CA ASP A 169 9.04 2.84 11.46
C ASP A 169 10.27 2.98 10.54
N ILE A 170 10.99 1.86 10.33
CA ILE A 170 12.21 1.85 9.52
C ILE A 170 12.00 2.25 8.05
N HIS A 171 10.77 2.18 7.53
CA HIS A 171 10.43 2.66 6.21
C HIS A 171 10.23 4.18 6.14
N GLU A 172 9.83 4.81 7.25
CA GLU A 172 9.55 6.23 7.33
C GLU A 172 10.79 7.08 7.64
N GLU A 173 11.85 6.48 8.18
CA GLU A 173 13.07 7.18 8.61
C GLU A 173 13.91 7.74 7.45
N ASP A 174 13.85 7.14 6.25
CA ASP A 174 14.68 7.50 5.11
C ASP A 174 13.85 8.07 3.94
N LEU A 175 13.91 9.39 3.78
CA LEU A 175 13.29 10.10 2.66
C LEU A 175 13.85 9.70 1.28
N ASN A 176 15.11 9.29 1.20
CA ASN A 176 15.67 8.80 -0.06
C ASN A 176 15.08 7.44 -0.41
N PHE A 177 14.85 6.60 0.60
CA PHE A 177 14.13 5.35 0.40
C PHE A 177 12.69 5.61 -0.09
N GLN A 178 11.96 6.56 0.50
CA GLN A 178 10.62 6.94 0.03
C GLN A 178 10.63 7.44 -1.43
N ARG A 179 11.67 8.17 -1.87
CA ARG A 179 11.84 8.53 -3.29
C ARG A 179 12.00 7.30 -4.18
N LYS A 180 12.87 6.35 -3.80
CA LYS A 180 13.05 5.08 -4.52
C LYS A 180 11.75 4.27 -4.58
N VAL A 181 10.95 4.27 -3.52
CA VAL A 181 9.61 3.62 -3.50
C VAL A 181 8.65 4.28 -4.48
N ARG A 182 8.59 5.63 -4.49
CA ARG A 182 7.79 6.39 -5.47
C ARG A 182 8.17 6.04 -6.91
N ASP A 183 9.47 6.09 -7.22
CA ASP A 183 9.99 5.78 -8.55
C ASP A 183 9.68 4.32 -8.94
N THR A 184 9.68 3.42 -7.97
CA THR A 184 9.30 2.03 -8.19
C THR A 184 7.81 1.87 -8.48
N TYR A 185 6.92 2.59 -7.80
CA TYR A 185 5.50 2.63 -8.18
C TYR A 185 5.30 3.13 -9.62
N LEU A 186 5.95 4.21 -9.99
CA LEU A 186 5.87 4.76 -11.35
C LEU A 186 6.43 3.79 -12.41
N TRP A 187 7.45 3.02 -12.06
CA TRP A 187 7.95 1.94 -12.90
C TRP A 187 6.96 0.78 -13.03
N ILE A 188 6.29 0.35 -11.95
CA ILE A 188 5.27 -0.71 -11.97
C ILE A 188 4.13 -0.34 -12.94
N VAL A 189 3.64 0.90 -12.89
CA VAL A 189 2.54 1.39 -13.74
C VAL A 189 2.80 1.15 -15.24
N GLN A 190 4.07 1.19 -15.68
CA GLN A 190 4.42 1.02 -17.10
C GLN A 190 4.13 -0.39 -17.63
N SER A 191 4.05 -1.39 -16.74
CA SER A 191 3.88 -2.80 -17.11
C SER A 191 2.61 -3.45 -16.58
N GLU A 192 1.90 -2.79 -15.65
CA GLU A 192 0.75 -3.37 -14.95
C GLU A 192 -0.57 -2.69 -15.34
N PRO A 193 -1.38 -3.32 -16.20
CA PRO A 193 -2.57 -2.68 -16.79
C PRO A 193 -3.68 -2.37 -15.78
N THR A 194 -3.70 -3.02 -14.62
CA THR A 194 -4.67 -2.75 -13.55
C THR A 194 -4.27 -1.59 -12.67
N MET A 195 -3.07 -1.03 -12.87
CA MET A 195 -2.56 0.08 -12.05
C MET A 195 -2.78 1.42 -12.73
N ARG A 196 -3.30 2.39 -11.97
CA ARG A 196 -3.53 3.78 -12.38
C ARG A 196 -2.77 4.71 -11.46
N VAL A 197 -2.34 5.86 -11.99
CA VAL A 197 -1.74 6.94 -11.20
C VAL A 197 -2.70 8.10 -11.14
N ILE A 198 -2.94 8.60 -9.93
CA ILE A 198 -3.62 9.88 -9.72
C ILE A 198 -2.56 10.90 -9.28
N PRO A 199 -2.15 11.85 -10.14
CA PRO A 199 -1.37 12.99 -9.72
C PRO A 199 -2.21 13.83 -8.76
N CYS A 200 -1.76 13.89 -7.49
CA CYS A 200 -2.44 14.61 -6.41
C CYS A 200 -1.94 16.08 -6.31
N TYR A 201 -1.31 16.60 -7.36
CA TYR A 201 -0.69 17.92 -7.40
C TYR A 201 -0.91 18.59 -8.75
N ASP A 202 -0.71 19.89 -8.77
CA ASP A 202 -0.65 20.75 -9.94
C ASP A 202 0.56 21.67 -9.80
N GLU A 203 1.39 21.84 -10.83
CA GLU A 203 2.63 22.62 -10.80
C GLU A 203 3.49 22.39 -9.53
N ASN A 204 3.53 21.15 -9.05
CA ASN A 204 4.23 20.73 -7.83
C ASN A 204 3.57 21.11 -6.49
N GLU A 205 2.40 21.74 -6.49
CA GLU A 205 1.62 22.06 -5.29
C GLU A 205 0.53 21.00 -5.06
N MET A 206 0.40 20.57 -3.78
CA MET A 206 -0.60 19.56 -3.42
C MET A 206 -2.02 20.08 -3.64
N LEU A 207 -2.84 19.31 -4.35
CA LEU A 207 -4.25 19.62 -4.53
C LEU A 207 -5.04 19.50 -3.21
N PRO A 208 -6.12 20.27 -3.04
CA PRO A 208 -7.09 20.05 -1.95
C PRO A 208 -7.61 18.61 -1.96
N ALA A 209 -7.89 18.09 -0.76
CA ALA A 209 -8.33 16.70 -0.58
C ALA A 209 -9.56 16.35 -1.42
N GLU A 210 -10.51 17.29 -1.53
CA GLU A 210 -11.75 17.12 -2.31
C GLU A 210 -11.46 16.97 -3.80
N LYS A 211 -10.50 17.71 -4.35
CA LYS A 211 -10.10 17.58 -5.76
C LYS A 211 -9.41 16.24 -6.05
N VAL A 212 -8.58 15.76 -5.12
CA VAL A 212 -7.98 14.42 -5.22
C VAL A 212 -9.07 13.37 -5.14
N PHE A 213 -10.04 13.54 -4.26
CA PHE A 213 -11.17 12.63 -4.12
C PHE A 213 -12.08 12.60 -5.37
N ASP A 214 -12.30 13.73 -6.03
CA ASP A 214 -13.05 13.76 -7.29
C ASP A 214 -12.32 12.97 -8.39
N LYS A 215 -11.00 13.09 -8.49
CA LYS A 215 -10.20 12.26 -9.41
C LYS A 215 -10.33 10.77 -9.04
N LEU A 216 -10.26 10.44 -7.74
CA LEU A 216 -10.39 9.07 -7.25
C LEU A 216 -11.75 8.46 -7.61
N LYS A 217 -12.85 9.17 -7.38
CA LYS A 217 -14.19 8.71 -7.76
C LYS A 217 -14.31 8.45 -9.27
N ASN A 218 -13.77 9.36 -10.09
CA ASN A 218 -13.80 9.20 -11.54
C ASN A 218 -13.05 7.94 -12.00
N GLU A 219 -11.88 7.62 -11.41
CA GLU A 219 -11.13 6.40 -11.73
C GLU A 219 -11.87 5.13 -11.30
N ILE A 220 -12.61 5.19 -10.20
CA ILE A 220 -13.41 4.06 -9.69
C ILE A 220 -14.73 3.90 -10.47
N GLY A 221 -15.22 4.96 -11.12
CA GLY A 221 -16.51 4.98 -11.79
C GLY A 221 -17.70 5.23 -10.84
N LEU A 222 -17.49 6.06 -9.80
CA LEU A 222 -18.48 6.42 -8.78
C LEU A 222 -19.09 7.81 -8.99
#